data_0ed1f47daddb92403cc303a6f44fdbe4
#
_entry.id   0ed1f47daddb92403cc303a6f44fdbe4
#
_cell.length_a   1.000
_cell.length_b   1.000
_cell.length_c   1.000
_cell.angle_alpha   90.00
_cell.angle_beta   90.00
_cell.angle_gamma   90.00
#
_symmetry.space_group_name_H-M   'P 1'
#
loop_
_entity.id
_entity.type
_entity.pdbx_description
1 polymer ?
#
loop_
_entity_poly.entity_id
_entity_poly.type
_entity_poly.pdbx_seq_one_letter_code
_entity_poly.pdbx_strand_id
1 'polypeptide(L)'
;NKQAGALVGLHYHLHQADYWYVPIGIARVVLHDLRVGGPTDGNTACFNISGENHWGVYIPPGVAHGFSAVTDVVMTYLVDGYYNPADELGVAWNDTEIGGDWVVTDPIVSERDQTNPLRVDLPEGRRPYWPMRT
;
A
#
# COMPACT_ATOMS: atom_id res chain seq x y z
N ASN A 1 5.12 -10.59 10.58
CA ASN A 1 4.52 -10.16 11.84
C ASN A 1 4.81 -8.68 12.08
N LYS A 2 3.79 -7.94 12.51
CA LYS A 2 3.91 -6.54 12.92
C LYS A 2 3.20 -6.34 14.25
N GLN A 3 3.81 -5.52 15.12
CA GLN A 3 3.18 -5.16 16.38
C GLN A 3 2.18 -4.00 16.19
N ALA A 4 1.23 -3.89 17.11
CA ALA A 4 0.26 -2.81 17.13
C ALA A 4 0.96 -1.44 17.04
N GLY A 5 0.39 -0.55 16.23
CA GLY A 5 0.94 0.77 15.97
C GLY A 5 1.94 0.87 14.82
N ALA A 6 2.41 -0.26 14.29
CA ALA A 6 3.29 -0.26 13.12
C ALA A 6 2.51 0.18 11.85
N LEU A 7 3.17 0.93 10.99
CA LEU A 7 2.65 1.33 9.69
C LEU A 7 3.68 0.97 8.60
N VAL A 8 3.22 0.30 7.56
CA VAL A 8 4.03 -0.11 6.41
C VAL A 8 3.42 0.49 5.16
N GLY A 9 4.18 1.24 4.42
CA GLY A 9 3.74 1.80 3.14
C GLY A 9 4.01 3.30 2.99
N LEU A 10 3.44 3.90 2.02
CA LEU A 10 2.73 3.29 0.87
C LEU A 10 3.73 2.79 -0.15
N HIS A 11 3.59 1.55 -0.56
CA HIS A 11 4.43 0.95 -1.58
C HIS A 11 3.63 0.74 -2.88
N TYR A 12 4.31 0.69 -4.00
CA TYR A 12 3.68 0.33 -5.27
C TYR A 12 4.69 -0.31 -6.20
N HIS A 13 4.18 -1.02 -7.18
CA HIS A 13 4.97 -1.70 -8.19
C HIS A 13 4.41 -1.39 -9.57
N LEU A 14 5.27 -1.29 -10.58
CA LEU A 14 4.84 -1.12 -11.96
C LEU A 14 4.54 -2.45 -12.65
N HIS A 15 5.12 -3.56 -12.14
CA HIS A 15 5.11 -4.86 -12.81
C HIS A 15 4.60 -6.02 -11.95
N GLN A 16 4.28 -5.78 -10.68
CA GLN A 16 3.89 -6.81 -9.73
C GLN A 16 2.51 -6.54 -9.16
N ALA A 17 1.69 -7.58 -9.07
CA ALA A 17 0.46 -7.58 -8.28
C ALA A 17 0.70 -8.27 -6.94
N ASP A 18 -0.03 -7.82 -5.92
CA ASP A 18 -0.02 -8.41 -4.59
C ASP A 18 -1.41 -8.95 -4.24
N TYR A 19 -1.45 -9.99 -3.42
CA TYR A 19 -2.67 -10.47 -2.77
C TYR A 19 -2.40 -10.58 -1.26
N TRP A 20 -3.21 -9.88 -0.46
CA TRP A 20 -3.05 -9.81 0.99
C TRP A 20 -4.13 -10.56 1.72
N TYR A 21 -3.73 -11.22 2.80
CA TYR A 21 -4.62 -11.91 3.72
C TYR A 21 -4.08 -11.81 5.15
N VAL A 22 -4.98 -11.57 6.11
CA VAL A 22 -4.64 -11.44 7.53
C VAL A 22 -5.28 -12.58 8.32
N PRO A 23 -4.52 -13.64 8.66
CA PRO A 23 -5.06 -14.74 9.47
C PRO A 23 -5.22 -14.37 10.95
N ILE A 24 -4.42 -13.45 11.47
CA ILE A 24 -4.41 -13.09 12.90
C ILE A 24 -4.30 -11.58 13.04
N GLY A 25 -5.17 -11.00 13.85
CA GLY A 25 -5.16 -9.57 14.15
C GLY A 25 -5.99 -8.73 13.20
N ILE A 26 -5.82 -7.42 13.27
CA ILE A 26 -6.56 -6.42 12.49
C ILE A 26 -5.56 -5.49 11.81
N ALA A 27 -5.61 -5.44 10.48
CA ALA A 27 -4.86 -4.48 9.69
C ALA A 27 -5.80 -3.45 9.07
N ARG A 28 -5.46 -2.19 9.20
CA ARG A 28 -6.12 -1.09 8.50
C ARG A 28 -5.42 -0.88 7.17
N VAL A 29 -6.06 -1.25 6.08
CA VAL A 29 -5.49 -1.16 4.74
C VAL A 29 -5.83 0.19 4.12
N VAL A 30 -4.84 0.80 3.48
CA VAL A 30 -5.01 1.99 2.64
C VAL A 30 -4.53 1.66 1.25
N LEU A 31 -5.39 1.89 0.26
CA LEU A 31 -5.09 1.75 -1.17
C LEU A 31 -5.28 3.09 -1.84
N HIS A 32 -4.38 3.43 -2.76
CA HIS A 32 -4.51 4.65 -3.56
C HIS A 32 -4.12 4.37 -5.00
N ASP A 33 -4.99 4.69 -5.93
CA ASP A 33 -4.75 4.45 -7.34
C ASP A 33 -3.85 5.55 -7.93
N LEU A 34 -2.61 5.19 -8.24
CA LEU A 34 -1.62 6.07 -8.84
C LEU A 34 -1.67 6.07 -10.37
N ARG A 35 -2.47 5.18 -11.00
CA ARG A 35 -2.45 4.97 -12.46
C ARG A 35 -3.04 6.17 -13.19
N VAL A 36 -2.15 6.99 -13.72
CA VAL A 36 -2.51 8.24 -14.40
C VAL A 36 -3.41 7.96 -15.60
N GLY A 37 -4.56 8.64 -15.65
CA GLY A 37 -5.54 8.51 -16.73
C GLY A 37 -6.48 7.31 -16.59
N GLY A 38 -6.34 6.50 -15.56
CA GLY A 38 -7.23 5.37 -15.32
C GLY A 38 -8.60 5.77 -14.76
N PRO A 39 -9.56 4.83 -14.78
CA PRO A 39 -10.94 5.14 -14.35
C PRO A 39 -11.06 5.46 -12.86
N THR A 40 -10.11 5.02 -12.04
CA THR A 40 -10.10 5.28 -10.59
C THR A 40 -8.86 6.06 -10.15
N ASP A 41 -8.17 6.69 -11.09
CA ASP A 41 -7.02 7.56 -10.82
C ASP A 41 -7.33 8.54 -9.68
N GLY A 42 -6.49 8.56 -8.65
CA GLY A 42 -6.62 9.45 -7.50
C GLY A 42 -7.58 8.99 -6.40
N ASN A 43 -8.30 7.88 -6.60
CA ASN A 43 -9.18 7.35 -5.56
C ASN A 43 -8.38 6.68 -4.44
N THR A 44 -8.86 6.87 -3.21
CA THR A 44 -8.31 6.22 -2.01
C THR A 44 -9.40 5.38 -1.36
N ALA A 45 -9.05 4.15 -1.00
CA ALA A 45 -9.91 3.25 -0.23
C ALA A 45 -9.23 2.88 1.09
N CYS A 46 -9.99 2.92 2.17
CA CYS A 46 -9.51 2.57 3.51
C CYS A 46 -10.49 1.58 4.14
N PHE A 47 -9.99 0.45 4.63
CA PHE A 47 -10.83 -0.58 5.23
C PHE A 47 -9.98 -1.51 6.11
N ASN A 48 -10.65 -2.28 6.96
CA ASN A 48 -9.97 -3.27 7.79
C ASN A 48 -10.07 -4.66 7.18
N ILE A 49 -8.97 -5.41 7.25
CA ILE A 49 -8.96 -6.85 7.04
C ILE A 49 -8.45 -7.52 8.32
N SER A 50 -9.03 -8.68 8.64
CA SER A 50 -8.78 -9.31 9.94
C SER A 50 -8.96 -10.82 9.89
N GLY A 51 -8.45 -11.48 10.92
CA GLY A 51 -8.72 -12.91 11.13
C GLY A 51 -10.19 -13.23 11.38
N GLU A 52 -11.04 -12.21 11.58
CA GLU A 52 -12.49 -12.40 11.80
C GLU A 52 -13.29 -12.23 10.50
N ASN A 53 -12.99 -11.20 9.68
CA ASN A 53 -13.77 -10.99 8.45
C ASN A 53 -13.28 -11.82 7.27
N HIS A 54 -12.05 -12.34 7.32
CA HIS A 54 -11.46 -13.22 6.31
C HIS A 54 -11.41 -12.60 4.89
N TRP A 55 -11.33 -11.29 4.78
CA TRP A 55 -11.23 -10.62 3.49
C TRP A 55 -9.83 -10.76 2.93
N GLY A 56 -9.74 -11.14 1.65
CA GLY A 56 -8.53 -11.03 0.87
C GLY A 56 -8.56 -9.76 0.02
N VAL A 57 -7.38 -9.21 -0.27
CA VAL A 57 -7.24 -7.99 -1.06
C VAL A 57 -6.30 -8.24 -2.22
N TYR A 58 -6.81 -8.11 -3.44
CA TYR A 58 -5.99 -8.11 -4.65
C TYR A 58 -5.59 -6.67 -5.00
N ILE A 59 -4.30 -6.46 -5.20
CA ILE A 59 -3.73 -5.15 -5.48
C ILE A 59 -3.00 -5.21 -6.82
N PRO A 60 -3.57 -4.60 -7.87
CA PRO A 60 -2.93 -4.62 -9.19
C PRO A 60 -1.71 -3.72 -9.25
N PRO A 61 -0.82 -3.90 -10.25
CA PRO A 61 0.27 -2.97 -10.50
C PRO A 61 -0.22 -1.54 -10.62
N GLY A 62 0.56 -0.59 -10.08
CA GLY A 62 0.23 0.84 -10.13
C GLY A 62 -0.68 1.33 -9.03
N VAL A 63 -1.17 0.45 -8.17
CA VAL A 63 -1.97 0.83 -6.99
C VAL A 63 -1.07 0.85 -5.76
N ALA A 64 -0.95 2.01 -5.12
CA ALA A 64 -0.21 2.14 -3.88
C ALA A 64 -0.97 1.46 -2.74
N HIS A 65 -0.24 0.78 -1.87
CA HIS A 65 -0.80 -0.02 -0.80
C HIS A 65 0.03 0.07 0.47
N GLY A 66 -0.66 0.05 1.58
CA GLY A 66 -0.04 0.03 2.89
C GLY A 66 -1.04 -0.41 3.93
N PHE A 67 -0.55 -0.66 5.13
CA PHE A 67 -1.42 -0.98 6.25
C PHE A 67 -0.83 -0.48 7.56
N SER A 68 -1.71 -0.22 8.52
CA SER A 68 -1.34 -0.05 9.91
C SER A 68 -1.84 -1.22 10.72
N ALA A 69 -1.06 -1.64 11.70
CA ALA A 69 -1.43 -2.70 12.62
C ALA A 69 -2.29 -2.10 13.74
N VAL A 70 -3.60 -2.30 13.68
CA VAL A 70 -4.53 -1.86 14.73
C VAL A 70 -4.31 -2.69 15.99
N THR A 71 -4.06 -3.97 15.82
CA THR A 71 -3.56 -4.90 16.84
C THR A 71 -2.24 -5.49 16.35
N ASP A 72 -1.60 -6.31 17.16
CA ASP A 72 -0.57 -7.21 16.63
C ASP A 72 -1.17 -8.01 15.47
N VAL A 73 -0.44 -8.13 14.38
CA VAL A 73 -0.98 -8.69 13.14
C VAL A 73 0.02 -9.62 12.47
N VAL A 74 -0.51 -10.70 11.89
CA VAL A 74 0.20 -11.53 10.93
C VAL A 74 -0.39 -11.22 9.56
N MET A 75 0.42 -10.65 8.67
CA MET A 75 0.06 -10.37 7.29
C MET A 75 0.71 -11.42 6.39
N THR A 76 -0.12 -12.09 5.59
CA THR A 76 0.34 -12.99 4.54
C THR A 76 0.10 -12.31 3.20
N TYR A 77 1.11 -12.33 2.34
CA TYR A 77 0.97 -11.77 1.01
C TYR A 77 1.60 -12.69 -0.03
N LEU A 78 0.93 -12.80 -1.16
CA LEU A 78 1.40 -13.49 -2.35
C LEU A 78 1.70 -12.44 -3.43
N VAL A 79 2.72 -12.68 -4.21
CA VAL A 79 3.11 -11.81 -5.31
C VAL A 79 3.25 -12.65 -6.58
N ASP A 80 3.03 -12.03 -7.73
CA ASP A 80 3.05 -12.73 -9.02
C ASP A 80 4.40 -12.58 -9.76
N GLY A 81 5.41 -12.07 -9.07
CA GLY A 81 6.74 -11.89 -9.64
C GLY A 81 7.85 -12.19 -8.63
N TYR A 82 9.05 -12.37 -9.15
CA TYR A 82 10.24 -12.48 -8.31
C TYR A 82 10.63 -11.10 -7.77
N TYR A 83 11.33 -11.11 -6.63
CA TYR A 83 11.82 -9.86 -6.04
C TYR A 83 12.67 -9.07 -7.04
N ASN A 84 12.28 -7.82 -7.27
CA ASN A 84 12.96 -6.88 -8.15
C ASN A 84 13.11 -5.55 -7.42
N PRO A 85 14.31 -5.22 -6.91
CA PRO A 85 14.52 -3.98 -6.16
C PRO A 85 14.23 -2.72 -6.97
N ALA A 86 14.34 -2.77 -8.30
CA ALA A 86 14.00 -1.64 -9.16
C ALA A 86 12.50 -1.36 -9.24
N ASP A 87 11.65 -2.31 -8.83
CA ASP A 87 10.19 -2.19 -8.81
C ASP A 87 9.63 -2.10 -7.37
N GLU A 88 10.49 -1.90 -6.38
CA GLU A 88 10.09 -1.65 -4.99
C GLU A 88 9.99 -0.14 -4.77
N LEU A 89 8.86 0.44 -5.18
CA LEU A 89 8.67 1.89 -5.19
C LEU A 89 7.81 2.33 -4.00
N GLY A 90 7.87 3.62 -3.67
CA GLY A 90 7.12 4.15 -2.55
C GLY A 90 6.63 5.58 -2.78
N VAL A 91 5.53 5.92 -2.12
CA VAL A 91 4.96 7.25 -2.04
C VAL A 91 4.65 7.58 -0.58
N ALA A 92 4.69 8.84 -0.21
CA ALA A 92 4.56 9.26 1.20
C ALA A 92 3.24 8.77 1.82
N TRP A 93 3.34 8.04 2.91
CA TRP A 93 2.18 7.51 3.64
C TRP A 93 1.27 8.60 4.20
N ASN A 94 1.84 9.78 4.50
CA ASN A 94 1.14 10.93 5.07
C ASN A 94 0.81 12.02 4.05
N ASP A 95 0.85 11.71 2.77
CA ASP A 95 0.46 12.63 1.70
C ASP A 95 -1.01 13.02 1.86
N THR A 96 -1.28 14.32 2.04
CA THR A 96 -2.64 14.83 2.27
C THR A 96 -3.55 14.71 1.04
N GLU A 97 -2.97 14.69 -0.16
CA GLU A 97 -3.75 14.45 -1.39
C GLU A 97 -4.23 13.00 -1.47
N ILE A 98 -3.45 12.07 -0.94
CA ILE A 98 -3.86 10.66 -0.84
C ILE A 98 -4.90 10.51 0.26
N GLY A 99 -4.69 11.15 1.40
CA GLY A 99 -5.65 11.20 2.48
C GLY A 99 -5.93 9.85 3.12
N GLY A 100 -4.91 9.02 3.30
CA GLY A 100 -5.06 7.72 3.93
C GLY A 100 -5.50 7.85 5.40
N ASP A 101 -6.57 7.15 5.75
CA ASP A 101 -7.02 7.04 7.14
C ASP A 101 -6.42 5.79 7.79
N TRP A 102 -5.33 5.99 8.51
CA TRP A 102 -4.57 4.91 9.12
C TRP A 102 -5.10 4.45 10.48
N VAL A 103 -6.02 5.19 11.07
CA VAL A 103 -6.66 4.92 12.38
C VAL A 103 -5.71 5.01 13.57
N VAL A 104 -4.50 4.49 13.47
CA VAL A 104 -3.51 4.55 14.55
C VAL A 104 -2.91 5.96 14.69
N THR A 105 -2.67 6.40 15.94
CA THR A 105 -1.97 7.64 16.25
C THR A 105 -0.50 7.36 16.49
N ASP A 106 0.37 8.32 16.13
CA ASP A 106 1.83 8.20 16.29
C ASP A 106 2.36 6.86 15.77
N PRO A 107 2.13 6.54 14.47
CA PRO A 107 2.51 5.23 13.94
C PRO A 107 4.02 5.05 13.95
N ILE A 108 4.44 3.79 14.14
CA ILE A 108 5.84 3.39 14.02
C ILE A 108 6.10 3.09 12.54
N VAL A 109 6.87 3.97 11.91
CA VAL A 109 7.15 3.91 10.46
C VAL A 109 8.64 3.66 10.25
N SER A 110 8.99 2.77 9.33
CA SER A 110 10.39 2.52 9.00
C SER A 110 11.07 3.77 8.43
N GLU A 111 12.37 3.87 8.59
CA GLU A 111 13.16 4.99 8.05
C GLU A 111 12.95 5.14 6.55
N ARG A 112 12.95 4.04 5.81
CA ARG A 112 12.68 4.03 4.37
C ARG A 112 11.32 4.65 4.04
N ASP A 113 10.28 4.26 4.76
CA ASP A 113 8.91 4.71 4.48
C ASP A 113 8.69 6.18 4.87
N GLN A 114 9.53 6.73 5.74
CA GLN A 114 9.48 8.14 6.10
C GLN A 114 10.06 9.07 5.02
N THR A 115 10.80 8.54 4.06
CA THR A 115 11.55 9.34 3.08
C THR A 115 10.98 9.27 1.66
N ASN A 116 9.86 8.62 1.46
CA ASN A 116 9.22 8.53 0.15
C ASN A 116 8.66 9.89 -0.31
N PRO A 117 8.66 10.17 -1.62
CA PRO A 117 8.14 11.44 -2.15
C PRO A 117 6.62 11.52 -2.04
N LEU A 118 6.10 12.73 -2.05
CA LEU A 118 4.67 12.98 -2.25
C LEU A 118 4.26 12.51 -3.67
N ARG A 119 2.98 12.21 -3.85
CA ARG A 119 2.47 11.78 -5.16
C ARG A 119 2.83 12.78 -6.27
N VAL A 120 2.66 14.07 -6.01
CA VAL A 120 2.97 15.11 -6.99
C VAL A 120 4.43 15.15 -7.39
N ASP A 121 5.31 14.69 -6.51
CA ASP A 121 6.76 14.69 -6.72
C ASP A 121 7.31 13.37 -7.27
N LEU A 122 6.46 12.40 -7.59
CA LEU A 122 6.92 11.14 -8.16
C LEU A 122 7.65 11.39 -9.48
N PRO A 123 8.87 10.84 -9.66
CA PRO A 123 9.61 10.96 -10.91
C PRO A 123 8.81 10.35 -12.08
N GLU A 124 8.92 10.94 -13.26
CA GLU A 124 8.19 10.51 -14.45
C GLU A 124 8.40 9.03 -14.78
N GLY A 125 9.63 8.54 -14.67
CA GLY A 125 9.94 7.13 -14.92
C GLY A 125 9.38 6.16 -13.90
N ARG A 126 8.81 6.65 -12.80
CA ARG A 126 8.19 5.85 -11.73
C ARG A 126 6.70 6.09 -11.61
N ARG A 127 6.10 6.81 -12.55
CA ARG A 127 4.65 7.04 -12.59
C ARG A 127 3.99 5.93 -13.37
N PRO A 128 3.00 5.22 -12.79
CA PRO A 128 2.20 4.28 -13.57
C PRO A 128 1.22 5.04 -14.45
N TYR A 129 1.07 4.59 -15.68
CA TYR A 129 0.10 5.15 -16.63
C TYR A 129 -0.89 4.07 -17.05
N TRP A 130 -2.14 4.45 -17.10
CA TRP A 130 -3.20 3.54 -17.58
C TRP A 130 -3.22 3.52 -19.12
N PRO A 131 -3.43 2.36 -19.76
CA PRO A 131 -3.48 1.03 -19.14
C PRO A 131 -2.10 0.51 -18.77
N MET A 132 -2.04 -0.26 -17.67
CA MET A 132 -0.79 -0.91 -17.25
C MET A 132 -0.45 -2.03 -18.23
N ARG A 133 0.84 -2.13 -18.55
CA ARG A 133 1.35 -3.24 -19.38
C ARG A 133 1.82 -4.37 -18.46
N THR A 134 1.38 -5.54 -18.78
CA THR A 134 1.79 -6.77 -18.10
C THR A 134 3.02 -7.40 -18.77
#